data_597c1e16f021cd466f1158869b69e719
#
_entry.id   597c1e16f021cd466f1158869b69e719
#
_cell.length_a   1.000
_cell.length_b   1.000
_cell.length_c   1.000
_cell.angle_alpha   90.00
_cell.angle_beta   90.00
_cell.angle_gamma   90.00
#
_symmetry.space_group_name_H-M   'P 1'
#
loop_
_entity.id
_entity.type
_entity.pdbx_description
1 polymer ?
#
loop_
_entity_poly.entity_id
_entity_poly.type
_entity_poly.pdbx_seq_one_letter_code
_entity_poly.pdbx_strand_id
1 'polypeptide(L)'
;MATNRERLNTLYKKFGLEKEDTFKHAHYTILTRSGIEKVQRGCKIKVIYEVIKCEPDFACVKATAHMDDAFVETFGSCKRGKGGDGNTISWYVMEIAEKRALSRSVLKLAGLYEMNHMGEDESEDFKAPTRSQQTGAEVNRLTKELKSPNCSLDRAKEIMEDMQEREYENPNSPWIAVIDVAMDMFGDLSHQPLTEDQLTDLNENYTSNPEEDL
;
A
#
# COMPACT_ATOMS: atom_id res chain seq x y z
N MET A 1 -1.51 28.79 24.00
CA MET A 1 -2.44 27.81 23.44
C MET A 1 -1.60 26.69 22.78
N ALA A 2 -1.94 25.41 22.99
CA ALA A 2 -1.25 24.31 22.35
C ALA A 2 -1.43 24.36 20.82
N THR A 3 -0.37 24.11 20.07
CA THR A 3 -0.44 24.05 18.62
C THR A 3 -1.28 22.83 18.17
N ASN A 4 -1.83 22.85 16.95
CA ASN A 4 -2.56 21.70 16.40
C ASN A 4 -1.72 20.42 16.44
N ARG A 5 -0.41 20.52 16.24
CA ARG A 5 0.54 19.39 16.30
C ARG A 5 0.66 18.81 17.72
N GLU A 6 0.70 19.66 18.75
CA GLU A 6 0.76 19.21 20.15
C GLU A 6 -0.56 18.55 20.56
N ARG A 7 -1.69 19.13 20.17
CA ARG A 7 -3.02 18.53 20.38
C ARG A 7 -3.12 17.15 19.73
N LEU A 8 -2.67 17.03 18.48
CA LEU A 8 -2.69 15.78 17.74
C LEU A 8 -1.81 14.72 18.39
N ASN A 9 -0.57 15.06 18.79
CA ASN A 9 0.33 14.15 19.48
C ASN A 9 -0.25 13.66 20.82
N THR A 10 -0.97 14.54 21.51
CA THR A 10 -1.65 14.17 22.77
C THR A 10 -2.78 13.17 22.52
N LEU A 11 -3.57 13.39 21.45
CA LEU A 11 -4.65 12.48 21.06
C LEU A 11 -4.10 11.11 20.63
N TYR A 12 -3.02 11.08 19.84
CA TYR A 12 -2.40 9.84 19.41
C TYR A 12 -1.91 9.00 20.60
N LYS A 13 -1.24 9.64 21.56
CA LYS A 13 -0.81 8.97 22.79
C LYS A 13 -2.00 8.48 23.61
N LYS A 14 -3.05 9.32 23.75
CA LYS A 14 -4.28 8.98 24.49
C LYS A 14 -4.97 7.73 23.91
N PHE A 15 -4.99 7.59 22.58
CA PHE A 15 -5.67 6.49 21.91
C PHE A 15 -4.76 5.28 21.64
N GLY A 16 -3.46 5.40 21.94
CA GLY A 16 -2.49 4.36 21.64
C GLY A 16 -2.33 4.10 20.13
N LEU A 17 -2.42 5.17 19.33
CA LEU A 17 -2.21 5.10 17.91
C LEU A 17 -0.72 4.95 17.59
N GLU A 18 -0.39 3.97 16.75
CA GLU A 18 0.93 3.65 16.26
C GLU A 18 1.08 4.07 14.79
N LYS A 19 2.27 3.92 14.25
CA LYS A 19 2.56 4.31 12.87
C LYS A 19 1.72 3.52 11.87
N GLU A 20 1.46 2.26 12.18
CA GLU A 20 0.71 1.30 11.38
C GLU A 20 -0.80 1.60 11.36
N ASP A 21 -1.29 2.37 12.32
CA ASP A 21 -2.70 2.76 12.40
C ASP A 21 -3.05 3.93 11.49
N THR A 22 -2.05 4.56 10.86
CA THR A 22 -2.26 5.73 9.99
C THR A 22 -1.34 5.73 8.80
N PHE A 23 -1.82 6.31 7.69
CA PHE A 23 -1.00 6.61 6.51
C PHE A 23 -1.44 7.93 5.87
N LYS A 24 -0.61 8.47 5.01
CA LYS A 24 -0.91 9.72 4.28
C LYS A 24 -1.53 9.43 2.93
N HIS A 25 -2.59 10.17 2.60
CA HIS A 25 -3.19 10.20 1.27
C HIS A 25 -3.52 11.65 0.91
N ALA A 26 -2.85 12.18 -0.12
CA ALA A 26 -2.90 13.61 -0.46
C ALA A 26 -2.63 14.49 0.77
N HIS A 27 -3.58 15.34 1.15
CA HIS A 27 -3.48 16.22 2.33
C HIS A 27 -4.18 15.66 3.58
N TYR A 28 -4.74 14.45 3.50
CA TYR A 28 -5.38 13.78 4.62
C TYR A 28 -4.44 12.83 5.35
N THR A 29 -4.72 12.60 6.62
CA THR A 29 -4.22 11.45 7.36
C THR A 29 -5.34 10.42 7.44
N ILE A 30 -5.09 9.23 6.93
CA ILE A 30 -6.07 8.16 6.90
C ILE A 30 -5.82 7.25 8.10
N LEU A 31 -6.85 6.97 8.89
CA LEU A 31 -6.82 5.95 9.92
C LEU A 31 -7.26 4.61 9.34
N THR A 32 -6.48 3.59 9.62
CA THR A 32 -6.86 2.19 9.33
C THR A 32 -8.05 1.78 10.21
N ARG A 33 -8.67 0.66 9.89
CA ARG A 33 -9.73 0.08 10.71
C ARG A 33 -9.29 -0.12 12.16
N SER A 34 -8.07 -0.64 12.36
CA SER A 34 -7.45 -0.81 13.68
C SER A 34 -7.35 0.52 14.43
N GLY A 35 -6.89 1.57 13.75
CA GLY A 35 -6.81 2.92 14.32
C GLY A 35 -8.17 3.47 14.77
N ILE A 36 -9.22 3.32 13.93
CA ILE A 36 -10.59 3.71 14.28
C ILE A 36 -11.08 2.98 15.54
N GLU A 37 -10.85 1.67 15.62
CA GLU A 37 -11.26 0.88 16.79
C GLU A 37 -10.48 1.23 18.06
N LYS A 38 -9.21 1.61 17.95
CA LYS A 38 -8.41 2.14 19.08
C LYS A 38 -8.99 3.47 19.57
N VAL A 39 -9.35 4.39 18.67
CA VAL A 39 -10.01 5.66 19.00
C VAL A 39 -11.36 5.43 19.67
N GLN A 40 -12.21 4.59 19.06
CA GLN A 40 -13.53 4.24 19.60
C GLN A 40 -13.43 3.72 21.03
N ARG A 41 -12.52 2.79 21.27
CA ARG A 41 -12.27 2.20 22.60
C ARG A 41 -11.73 3.21 23.59
N GLY A 42 -10.74 4.00 23.18
CA GLY A 42 -10.09 5.02 24.00
C GLY A 42 -11.03 6.15 24.43
N CYS A 43 -12.00 6.49 23.58
CA CYS A 43 -13.08 7.45 23.88
C CYS A 43 -14.32 6.82 24.51
N LYS A 44 -14.39 5.49 24.64
CA LYS A 44 -15.59 4.76 25.10
C LYS A 44 -16.84 5.06 24.27
N ILE A 45 -16.68 5.30 22.97
CA ILE A 45 -17.78 5.65 22.06
C ILE A 45 -18.66 4.41 21.86
N LYS A 46 -19.95 4.60 22.15
CA LYS A 46 -21.00 3.60 21.85
C LYS A 46 -21.67 3.97 20.55
N VAL A 47 -21.80 3.02 19.64
CA VAL A 47 -22.43 3.23 18.32
C VAL A 47 -23.65 2.33 18.18
N ILE A 48 -24.75 2.91 17.73
CA ILE A 48 -26.00 2.24 17.41
C ILE A 48 -26.24 2.42 15.92
N TYR A 49 -26.57 1.34 15.23
CA TYR A 49 -26.83 1.36 13.78
C TYR A 49 -28.30 1.22 13.47
N GLU A 50 -28.71 1.96 12.45
CA GLU A 50 -30.03 1.85 11.82
C GLU A 50 -29.83 1.62 10.32
N VAL A 51 -30.39 0.53 9.79
CA VAL A 51 -30.36 0.25 8.35
C VAL A 51 -31.42 1.10 7.68
N ILE A 52 -30.99 2.09 6.91
CA ILE A 52 -31.90 2.95 6.14
C ILE A 52 -32.33 2.27 4.85
N LYS A 53 -31.40 1.58 4.18
CA LYS A 53 -31.64 0.85 2.95
C LYS A 53 -30.67 -0.31 2.79
N CYS A 54 -31.16 -1.44 2.32
CA CYS A 54 -30.36 -2.61 1.99
C CYS A 54 -30.93 -3.28 0.75
N GLU A 55 -30.20 -3.22 -0.34
CA GLU A 55 -30.47 -3.85 -1.63
C GLU A 55 -29.25 -4.69 -2.06
N PRO A 56 -29.37 -5.58 -3.05
CA PRO A 56 -28.24 -6.41 -3.48
C PRO A 56 -27.01 -5.63 -3.97
N ASP A 57 -27.20 -4.40 -4.44
CA ASP A 57 -26.16 -3.55 -5.00
C ASP A 57 -26.00 -2.20 -4.28
N PHE A 58 -26.86 -1.92 -3.28
CA PHE A 58 -26.81 -0.67 -2.53
C PHE A 58 -27.17 -0.86 -1.06
N ALA A 59 -26.40 -0.22 -0.17
CA ALA A 59 -26.74 -0.11 1.23
C ALA A 59 -26.50 1.31 1.75
N CYS A 60 -27.34 1.70 2.71
CA CYS A 60 -27.18 2.92 3.50
C CYS A 60 -27.46 2.62 4.97
N VAL A 61 -26.50 2.96 5.83
CA VAL A 61 -26.56 2.75 7.27
C VAL A 61 -26.39 4.09 7.98
N LYS A 62 -27.26 4.39 8.94
CA LYS A 62 -27.09 5.49 9.88
C LYS A 62 -26.38 4.95 11.12
N ALA A 63 -25.35 5.64 11.57
CA ALA A 63 -24.68 5.42 12.86
C ALA A 63 -25.00 6.59 13.79
N THR A 64 -25.56 6.28 14.97
CA THR A 64 -25.69 7.21 16.08
C THR A 64 -24.63 6.84 17.12
N ALA A 65 -23.63 7.70 17.26
CA ALA A 65 -22.51 7.49 18.18
C ALA A 65 -22.65 8.42 19.39
N HIS A 66 -22.38 7.89 20.58
CA HIS A 66 -22.45 8.57 21.87
C HIS A 66 -21.09 8.53 22.57
N MET A 67 -20.72 9.66 23.14
CA MET A 67 -19.55 9.83 23.99
C MET A 67 -19.89 10.81 25.11
N ASP A 68 -19.99 10.32 26.34
CA ASP A 68 -20.51 11.06 27.47
C ASP A 68 -21.88 11.69 27.17
N ASP A 69 -22.04 13.01 27.30
CA ASP A 69 -23.27 13.73 26.96
C ASP A 69 -23.37 14.17 25.50
N ALA A 70 -22.31 13.96 24.72
CA ALA A 70 -22.28 14.31 23.29
C ALA A 70 -22.74 13.14 22.41
N PHE A 71 -23.40 13.46 21.31
CA PHE A 71 -23.71 12.48 20.29
C PHE A 71 -23.59 13.08 18.89
N VAL A 72 -23.44 12.20 17.89
CA VAL A 72 -23.42 12.56 16.49
C VAL A 72 -24.12 11.49 15.67
N GLU A 73 -24.84 11.90 14.66
CA GLU A 73 -25.39 11.00 13.64
C GLU A 73 -24.64 11.16 12.32
N THR A 74 -24.30 10.04 11.70
CA THR A 74 -23.63 10.00 10.41
C THR A 74 -24.22 8.91 9.55
N PHE A 75 -24.01 9.04 8.24
CA PHE A 75 -24.46 8.05 7.27
C PHE A 75 -23.26 7.49 6.53
N GLY A 76 -23.26 6.19 6.32
CA GLY A 76 -22.40 5.49 5.39
C GLY A 76 -23.25 4.86 4.30
N SER A 77 -22.83 5.00 3.05
CA SER A 77 -23.47 4.34 1.92
C SER A 77 -22.44 3.61 1.07
N CYS A 78 -22.90 2.56 0.41
CA CYS A 78 -22.11 1.78 -0.53
C CYS A 78 -22.98 1.38 -1.71
N LYS A 79 -22.48 1.57 -2.93
CA LYS A 79 -23.11 1.11 -4.16
C LYS A 79 -22.14 0.21 -4.91
N ARG A 80 -22.61 -0.97 -5.29
CA ARG A 80 -21.86 -1.89 -6.15
C ARG A 80 -21.89 -1.40 -7.58
N GLY A 81 -20.74 -1.34 -8.25
CA GLY A 81 -20.62 -0.93 -9.63
C GLY A 81 -19.16 -0.80 -10.06
N LYS A 82 -18.92 -0.64 -11.35
CA LYS A 82 -17.61 -0.39 -11.94
C LYS A 82 -17.58 1.01 -12.56
N GLY A 83 -16.43 1.68 -12.47
CA GLY A 83 -16.11 2.82 -13.31
C GLY A 83 -17.06 4.01 -13.20
N GLY A 84 -17.42 4.46 -12.01
CA GLY A 84 -18.29 5.62 -11.78
C GLY A 84 -19.76 5.29 -11.49
N ASP A 85 -20.24 4.09 -11.83
CA ASP A 85 -21.59 3.65 -11.48
C ASP A 85 -21.74 3.23 -10.03
N GLY A 86 -20.62 2.97 -9.34
CA GLY A 86 -20.57 2.58 -7.94
C GLY A 86 -19.21 2.86 -7.34
N ASN A 87 -19.07 2.60 -6.05
CA ASN A 87 -17.86 2.84 -5.30
C ASN A 87 -17.22 1.54 -4.75
N THR A 88 -17.70 0.38 -5.17
CA THR A 88 -17.08 -0.92 -4.90
C THR A 88 -17.54 -1.96 -5.92
N ILE A 89 -16.68 -2.94 -6.21
CA ILE A 89 -17.03 -4.15 -6.96
C ILE A 89 -17.48 -5.29 -6.03
N SER A 90 -17.32 -5.09 -4.72
CA SER A 90 -17.65 -6.08 -3.71
C SER A 90 -19.16 -6.26 -3.57
N TRP A 91 -19.58 -7.47 -3.18
CA TRP A 91 -20.99 -7.79 -2.96
C TRP A 91 -21.48 -7.44 -1.54
N TYR A 92 -20.57 -7.30 -0.57
CA TYR A 92 -20.93 -6.98 0.83
C TYR A 92 -21.07 -5.46 1.05
N VAL A 93 -22.04 -4.87 0.34
CA VAL A 93 -22.28 -3.42 0.39
C VAL A 93 -22.75 -2.93 1.77
N MET A 94 -23.45 -3.79 2.53
CA MET A 94 -23.94 -3.46 3.87
C MET A 94 -22.78 -3.24 4.85
N GLU A 95 -21.82 -4.15 4.87
CA GLU A 95 -20.67 -4.09 5.77
C GLU A 95 -19.77 -2.90 5.45
N ILE A 96 -19.65 -2.55 4.17
CA ILE A 96 -18.91 -1.35 3.76
C ILE A 96 -19.65 -0.10 4.20
N ALA A 97 -20.97 -0.03 4.05
CA ALA A 97 -21.80 1.09 4.48
C ALA A 97 -21.72 1.29 6.01
N GLU A 98 -21.80 0.20 6.79
CA GLU A 98 -21.63 0.20 8.25
C GLU A 98 -20.26 0.75 8.66
N LYS A 99 -19.18 0.22 8.06
CA LYS A 99 -17.81 0.67 8.34
C LYS A 99 -17.61 2.17 8.08
N ARG A 100 -18.15 2.68 6.97
CA ARG A 100 -18.12 4.12 6.64
C ARG A 100 -18.85 4.96 7.66
N ALA A 101 -20.04 4.53 8.08
CA ALA A 101 -20.82 5.23 9.10
C ALA A 101 -20.07 5.26 10.45
N LEU A 102 -19.45 4.12 10.85
CA LEU A 102 -18.65 4.01 12.06
C LEU A 102 -17.44 4.96 12.03
N SER A 103 -16.59 4.84 11.01
CA SER A 103 -15.37 5.63 10.90
C SER A 103 -15.67 7.12 11.02
N ARG A 104 -16.66 7.59 10.27
CA ARG A 104 -17.09 8.99 10.27
C ARG A 104 -17.61 9.45 11.62
N SER A 105 -18.43 8.67 12.30
CA SER A 105 -19.01 9.02 13.60
C SER A 105 -17.95 9.06 14.70
N VAL A 106 -17.05 8.08 14.74
CA VAL A 106 -15.97 7.99 15.71
C VAL A 106 -15.00 9.17 15.56
N LEU A 107 -14.56 9.45 14.33
CA LEU A 107 -13.61 10.55 14.09
C LEU A 107 -14.20 11.93 14.38
N LYS A 108 -15.50 12.14 14.10
CA LYS A 108 -16.19 13.37 14.44
C LYS A 108 -16.26 13.58 15.95
N LEU A 109 -16.70 12.60 16.74
CA LEU A 109 -16.77 12.70 18.18
C LEU A 109 -15.40 12.84 18.83
N ALA A 110 -14.37 12.17 18.30
CA ALA A 110 -13.01 12.27 18.80
C ALA A 110 -12.30 13.60 18.45
N GLY A 111 -12.92 14.45 17.60
CA GLY A 111 -12.34 15.71 17.13
C GLY A 111 -11.17 15.55 16.14
N LEU A 112 -11.00 14.34 15.57
CA LEU A 112 -9.94 14.06 14.59
C LEU A 112 -10.36 14.46 13.18
N TYR A 113 -11.67 14.45 12.89
CA TYR A 113 -12.20 14.81 11.57
C TYR A 113 -11.85 16.27 11.20
N GLU A 114 -11.93 17.20 12.17
CA GLU A 114 -11.57 18.61 12.01
C GLU A 114 -10.06 18.83 11.76
N MET A 115 -9.24 17.83 12.07
CA MET A 115 -7.79 17.85 11.85
C MET A 115 -7.38 17.11 10.56
N ASN A 116 -8.27 17.02 9.58
CA ASN A 116 -8.07 16.34 8.30
C ASN A 116 -7.75 14.84 8.44
N HIS A 117 -8.38 14.16 9.41
CA HIS A 117 -8.30 12.72 9.56
C HIS A 117 -9.57 12.08 9.01
N MET A 118 -9.38 11.04 8.19
CA MET A 118 -10.44 10.26 7.55
C MET A 118 -10.24 8.78 7.87
N GLY A 119 -11.29 7.99 7.78
CA GLY A 119 -11.17 6.54 7.87
C GLY A 119 -10.88 5.91 6.49
N GLU A 120 -10.10 4.85 6.46
CA GLU A 120 -9.81 4.11 5.22
C GLU A 120 -11.07 3.57 4.53
N ASP A 121 -12.14 3.34 5.31
CA ASP A 121 -13.41 2.85 4.82
C ASP A 121 -14.29 3.96 4.22
N GLU A 122 -13.93 5.24 4.34
CA GLU A 122 -14.75 6.34 3.83
C GLU A 122 -14.69 6.49 2.32
N SER A 123 -13.61 6.05 1.70
CA SER A 123 -13.44 5.97 0.24
C SER A 123 -12.62 4.75 -0.14
N GLU A 124 -12.90 4.19 -1.30
CA GLU A 124 -12.03 3.15 -1.88
C GLU A 124 -10.62 3.70 -2.18
N ASP A 125 -10.52 5.00 -2.51
CA ASP A 125 -9.25 5.67 -2.79
C ASP A 125 -8.37 5.81 -1.53
N PHE A 126 -8.95 5.69 -0.33
CA PHE A 126 -8.22 5.79 0.94
C PHE A 126 -7.65 4.46 1.42
N LYS A 127 -7.92 3.36 0.74
CA LYS A 127 -7.36 2.07 1.14
C LYS A 127 -5.85 2.08 1.00
N ALA A 128 -5.19 1.56 2.04
CA ALA A 128 -3.75 1.31 1.94
C ALA A 128 -3.48 0.37 0.77
N PRO A 129 -2.47 0.65 -0.06
CA PRO A 129 -2.13 -0.24 -1.17
C PRO A 129 -1.85 -1.65 -0.66
N THR A 130 -2.48 -2.64 -1.25
CA THR A 130 -2.19 -4.05 -0.94
C THR A 130 -0.76 -4.39 -1.34
N ARG A 131 -0.18 -5.46 -0.74
CA ARG A 131 1.15 -5.94 -1.13
C ARG A 131 1.28 -6.12 -2.65
N SER A 132 0.25 -6.67 -3.30
CA SER A 132 0.22 -6.82 -4.76
C SER A 132 0.22 -5.48 -5.50
N GLN A 133 -0.53 -4.47 -5.02
CA GLN A 133 -0.54 -3.13 -5.62
C GLN A 133 0.79 -2.40 -5.42
N GLN A 134 1.42 -2.57 -4.25
CA GLN A 134 2.75 -2.02 -3.96
C GLN A 134 3.80 -2.64 -4.87
N THR A 135 3.78 -3.97 -5.04
CA THR A 135 4.66 -4.68 -5.96
C THR A 135 4.44 -4.21 -7.40
N GLY A 136 3.19 -4.11 -7.86
CA GLY A 136 2.87 -3.63 -9.21
C GLY A 136 3.32 -2.18 -9.45
N ALA A 137 3.16 -1.29 -8.47
CA ALA A 137 3.63 0.09 -8.56
C ALA A 137 5.17 0.16 -8.63
N GLU A 138 5.86 -0.67 -7.88
CA GLU A 138 7.33 -0.74 -7.88
C GLU A 138 7.86 -1.34 -9.18
N VAL A 139 7.26 -2.40 -9.70
CA VAL A 139 7.56 -2.96 -11.03
C VAL A 139 7.45 -1.89 -12.11
N ASN A 140 6.33 -1.14 -12.11
CA ASN A 140 6.13 -0.06 -13.09
C ASN A 140 7.17 1.06 -12.94
N ARG A 141 7.55 1.41 -11.71
CA ARG A 141 8.59 2.41 -11.44
C ARG A 141 9.94 1.99 -11.98
N LEU A 142 10.38 0.77 -11.66
CA LEU A 142 11.67 0.22 -12.09
C LEU A 142 11.72 0.05 -13.61
N THR A 143 10.66 -0.46 -14.22
CA THR A 143 10.54 -0.59 -15.68
C THR A 143 10.66 0.77 -16.38
N LYS A 144 10.04 1.81 -15.82
CA LYS A 144 10.13 3.18 -16.37
C LYS A 144 11.53 3.77 -16.17
N GLU A 145 12.17 3.50 -15.04
CA GLU A 145 13.54 3.92 -14.73
C GLU A 145 14.52 3.31 -15.73
N LEU A 146 14.44 1.99 -15.98
CA LEU A 146 15.27 1.27 -16.95
C LEU A 146 15.11 1.80 -18.39
N LYS A 147 13.89 2.16 -18.79
CA LYS A 147 13.59 2.75 -20.10
C LYS A 147 14.01 4.22 -20.23
N SER A 148 14.46 4.84 -19.15
CA SER A 148 14.90 6.23 -19.17
C SER A 148 16.24 6.35 -19.89
N PRO A 149 16.43 7.37 -20.78
CA PRO A 149 17.71 7.62 -21.44
C PRO A 149 18.84 7.99 -20.44
N ASN A 150 18.50 8.31 -19.21
CA ASN A 150 19.44 8.65 -18.14
C ASN A 150 19.78 7.44 -17.22
N CYS A 151 19.24 6.25 -17.48
CA CYS A 151 19.57 5.06 -16.72
C CYS A 151 20.97 4.58 -17.11
N SER A 152 21.88 4.54 -16.14
CA SER A 152 23.24 4.02 -16.35
C SER A 152 23.28 2.51 -16.29
N LEU A 153 24.31 1.90 -16.89
CA LEU A 153 24.54 0.47 -16.83
C LEU A 153 24.71 -0.02 -15.37
N ASP A 154 25.42 0.75 -14.55
CA ASP A 154 25.62 0.40 -13.12
C ASP A 154 24.28 0.37 -12.38
N ARG A 155 23.41 1.35 -12.65
CA ARG A 155 22.07 1.37 -12.06
C ARG A 155 21.20 0.21 -12.52
N ALA A 156 21.31 -0.19 -13.78
CA ALA A 156 20.61 -1.37 -14.30
C ALA A 156 21.08 -2.66 -13.62
N LYS A 157 22.38 -2.79 -13.35
CA LYS A 157 22.96 -3.91 -12.58
C LYS A 157 22.43 -3.96 -11.15
N GLU A 158 22.43 -2.83 -10.43
CA GLU A 158 21.86 -2.76 -9.07
C GLU A 158 20.39 -3.21 -9.03
N ILE A 159 19.59 -2.80 -10.02
CA ILE A 159 18.19 -3.22 -10.13
C ILE A 159 18.10 -4.73 -10.37
N MET A 160 18.96 -5.29 -11.20
CA MET A 160 18.99 -6.74 -11.48
C MET A 160 19.40 -7.54 -10.25
N GLU A 161 20.40 -7.10 -9.49
CA GLU A 161 20.82 -7.73 -8.23
C GLU A 161 19.69 -7.73 -7.20
N ASP A 162 18.99 -6.59 -7.01
CA ASP A 162 17.84 -6.49 -6.12
C ASP A 162 16.70 -7.44 -6.55
N MET A 163 16.50 -7.64 -7.87
CA MET A 163 15.51 -8.60 -8.37
C MET A 163 15.91 -10.06 -8.09
N GLN A 164 17.19 -10.38 -8.12
CA GLN A 164 17.69 -11.72 -7.80
C GLN A 164 17.38 -12.10 -6.35
N GLU A 165 17.50 -11.16 -5.43
CA GLU A 165 17.14 -11.35 -4.02
C GLU A 165 15.63 -11.51 -3.79
N ARG A 166 14.79 -11.06 -4.74
CA ARG A 166 13.33 -11.05 -4.61
C ARG A 166 12.61 -12.22 -5.31
N GLU A 167 13.23 -13.39 -5.38
CA GLU A 167 12.63 -14.61 -5.95
C GLU A 167 12.29 -14.52 -7.46
N TYR A 168 13.17 -13.95 -8.26
CA TYR A 168 12.94 -13.85 -9.70
C TYR A 168 12.89 -15.20 -10.43
N GLU A 169 13.41 -16.27 -9.85
CA GLU A 169 13.37 -17.63 -10.40
C GLU A 169 11.95 -18.20 -10.51
N ASN A 170 10.98 -17.60 -9.84
CA ASN A 170 9.58 -17.99 -9.96
C ASN A 170 9.01 -17.46 -11.29
N PRO A 171 8.61 -18.33 -12.25
CA PRO A 171 8.11 -17.90 -13.56
C PRO A 171 6.81 -17.09 -13.50
N ASN A 172 6.13 -17.05 -12.35
CA ASN A 172 4.95 -16.22 -12.08
C ASN A 172 5.29 -14.96 -11.27
N SER A 173 6.56 -14.67 -11.06
CA SER A 173 6.99 -13.48 -10.32
C SER A 173 6.65 -12.20 -11.09
N PRO A 174 6.05 -11.19 -10.46
CA PRO A 174 5.79 -9.90 -11.10
C PRO A 174 7.08 -9.16 -11.49
N TRP A 175 8.23 -9.58 -10.94
CA TRP A 175 9.54 -8.98 -11.20
C TRP A 175 10.14 -9.37 -12.56
N ILE A 176 9.64 -10.44 -13.20
CA ILE A 176 10.09 -10.88 -14.53
C ILE A 176 9.99 -9.73 -15.54
N ALA A 177 8.91 -8.95 -15.50
CA ALA A 177 8.75 -7.80 -16.39
C ALA A 177 9.86 -6.74 -16.25
N VAL A 178 10.47 -6.61 -15.08
CA VAL A 178 11.60 -5.70 -14.83
C VAL A 178 12.87 -6.30 -15.45
N ILE A 179 13.08 -7.60 -15.25
CA ILE A 179 14.22 -8.35 -15.78
C ILE A 179 14.20 -8.32 -17.31
N ASP A 180 13.06 -8.62 -17.94
CA ASP A 180 12.91 -8.59 -19.39
C ASP A 180 13.28 -7.22 -19.97
N VAL A 181 12.80 -6.15 -19.34
CA VAL A 181 13.14 -4.79 -19.77
C VAL A 181 14.62 -4.46 -19.56
N ALA A 182 15.23 -4.92 -18.46
CA ALA A 182 16.67 -4.72 -18.25
C ALA A 182 17.50 -5.44 -19.32
N MET A 183 17.16 -6.70 -19.63
CA MET A 183 17.81 -7.47 -20.67
C MET A 183 17.61 -6.86 -22.08
N ASP A 184 16.42 -6.37 -22.39
CA ASP A 184 16.13 -5.71 -23.68
C ASP A 184 16.94 -4.42 -23.86
N MET A 185 17.11 -3.64 -22.80
CA MET A 185 17.74 -2.32 -22.86
C MET A 185 19.26 -2.37 -22.74
N PHE A 186 19.80 -3.29 -21.96
CA PHE A 186 21.22 -3.32 -21.60
C PHE A 186 21.92 -4.63 -21.95
N GLY A 187 21.22 -5.62 -22.51
CA GLY A 187 21.74 -6.95 -22.80
C GLY A 187 21.81 -7.85 -21.56
N ASP A 188 22.49 -8.98 -21.70
CA ASP A 188 22.62 -9.93 -20.59
C ASP A 188 23.55 -9.39 -19.50
N LEU A 189 22.94 -8.91 -18.43
CA LEU A 189 23.65 -8.34 -17.26
C LEU A 189 24.13 -9.42 -16.27
N SER A 190 23.76 -10.69 -16.49
CA SER A 190 24.13 -11.83 -15.63
C SER A 190 25.60 -12.24 -15.81
N HIS A 191 26.19 -11.90 -16.93
CA HIS A 191 27.61 -12.12 -17.19
C HIS A 191 28.38 -10.89 -16.75
N GLN A 192 29.01 -10.94 -15.57
CA GLN A 192 30.10 -10.04 -15.27
C GLN A 192 31.20 -10.29 -16.31
N PRO A 193 31.73 -9.24 -16.96
CA PRO A 193 32.95 -9.44 -17.73
C PRO A 193 34.00 -10.02 -16.78
N LEU A 194 34.57 -11.16 -17.18
CA LEU A 194 35.63 -11.81 -16.43
C LEU A 194 36.68 -10.74 -16.09
N THR A 195 37.06 -10.67 -14.84
CA THR A 195 38.18 -9.80 -14.41
C THR A 195 39.46 -10.23 -15.13
N GLU A 196 40.42 -9.33 -15.30
CA GLU A 196 41.69 -9.67 -15.95
C GLU A 196 42.37 -10.88 -15.29
N ASP A 197 42.22 -11.07 -13.97
CA ASP A 197 42.68 -12.23 -13.24
C ASP A 197 41.95 -13.52 -13.66
N GLN A 198 40.66 -13.49 -13.84
CA GLN A 198 39.85 -14.64 -14.31
C GLN A 198 40.13 -14.99 -15.77
N LEU A 199 40.42 -13.98 -16.61
CA LEU A 199 40.87 -14.21 -17.99
C LEU A 199 42.27 -14.81 -18.04
N THR A 200 43.14 -14.46 -17.11
CA THR A 200 44.49 -15.02 -16.97
C THR A 200 44.43 -16.49 -16.53
N ASP A 201 43.61 -16.80 -15.50
CA ASP A 201 43.38 -18.18 -15.04
C ASP A 201 42.75 -19.07 -16.11
N LEU A 202 41.83 -18.56 -16.93
CA LEU A 202 41.26 -19.30 -18.07
C LEU A 202 42.31 -19.55 -19.14
N ASN A 203 43.15 -18.59 -19.48
CA ASN A 203 44.23 -18.77 -20.45
C ASN A 203 45.33 -19.74 -19.97
N GLU A 204 45.69 -19.68 -18.69
CA GLU A 204 46.67 -20.63 -18.15
C GLU A 204 46.16 -22.07 -18.10
N ASN A 205 44.85 -22.26 -17.80
CA ASN A 205 44.24 -23.61 -17.85
C ASN A 205 44.00 -24.15 -19.27
N TYR A 206 43.87 -23.28 -20.27
CA TYR A 206 43.73 -23.71 -21.67
C TYR A 206 45.06 -24.03 -22.36
N THR A 207 46.18 -23.47 -21.84
CA THR A 207 47.52 -23.72 -22.37
C THR A 207 48.24 -24.88 -21.72
N SER A 208 47.69 -25.50 -20.67
CA SER A 208 48.25 -26.59 -19.91
C SER A 208 47.76 -27.98 -20.28
N ASN A 209 47.14 -28.16 -21.48
CA ASN A 209 46.86 -29.48 -22.00
C ASN A 209 47.78 -29.77 -23.21
N PRO A 210 49.01 -30.31 -22.99
CA PRO A 210 49.80 -30.84 -24.07
C PRO A 210 49.23 -32.20 -24.46
N GLU A 211 49.09 -32.40 -25.77
CA GLU A 211 48.85 -33.64 -26.45
C GLU A 211 49.68 -34.78 -25.82
N GLU A 212 49.03 -35.81 -25.34
CA GLU A 212 49.43 -37.20 -25.25
C GLU A 212 48.12 -37.99 -25.46
N ASP A 213 47.92 -38.76 -26.54
CA ASP A 213 48.62 -39.93 -26.98
C ASP A 213 48.27 -40.32 -28.43
N LEU A 214 49.29 -40.79 -29.09
CA LEU A 214 49.26 -41.67 -30.28
C LEU A 214 48.72 -43.05 -29.93
#